data_2f130dd88e44c10d0906aca47d534cff
#
_entry.id   2f130dd88e44c10d0906aca47d534cff
#
_cell.length_a   1.000
_cell.length_b   1.000
_cell.length_c   1.000
_cell.angle_alpha   90.00
_cell.angle_beta   90.00
_cell.angle_gamma   90.00
#
_symmetry.space_group_name_H-M   'P 1'
#
loop_
_entity.id
_entity.type
_entity.pdbx_description
1 polymer ?
#
loop_
_entity_poly.entity_id
_entity_poly.type
_entity_poly.pdbx_seq_one_letter_code
_entity_poly.pdbx_strand_id
1 'polypeptide(L)'
;KFLVRGAVTVTKWSAAVTGVLLAFNLPASIPWWIVVIGAFVAIAIAKMTFGGLGKNPFNPALVGRVFLLIAYPVQMTTFPMPVNGAFDALSGATPLAAVKHGVLGPGAVGTQELLLGNIPGSLGEVAALALLCGFVYLLWRRVITWHIPVTVLVTMAVFAFIVACFKIDSAFQYASVDELKLHAVMSDMSFFDYYLSFLK
;
A
#
# COMPACT_ATOMS: atom_id res chain seq x y z
N LYS A 1 4.85 -35.43 -6.12
CA LYS A 1 5.39 -35.96 -4.84
C LYS A 1 4.64 -35.43 -3.61
N PHE A 2 4.13 -34.22 -3.63
CA PHE A 2 3.39 -33.60 -2.50
C PHE A 2 1.94 -34.11 -2.38
N LEU A 3 1.26 -34.36 -3.48
CA LEU A 3 -0.10 -34.92 -3.50
C LEU A 3 -0.12 -36.43 -3.08
N VAL A 4 1.00 -37.10 -3.15
CA VAL A 4 1.09 -38.57 -2.89
C VAL A 4 1.58 -38.90 -1.49
N ARG A 5 2.22 -38.00 -0.77
CA ARG A 5 2.61 -38.20 0.64
C ARG A 5 1.61 -37.49 1.54
N GLY A 6 0.54 -38.17 1.88
CA GLY A 6 -0.57 -37.84 2.74
C GLY A 6 -0.32 -37.19 4.12
N ALA A 7 0.61 -36.28 4.23
CA ALA A 7 0.68 -35.38 5.37
C ALA A 7 -0.36 -34.30 5.17
N VAL A 8 -1.53 -34.48 5.76
CA VAL A 8 -2.60 -33.51 5.81
C VAL A 8 -2.10 -32.27 6.56
N THR A 9 -1.51 -31.33 5.82
CA THR A 9 -1.02 -30.05 6.35
C THR A 9 -2.15 -29.03 6.59
N VAL A 10 -3.41 -29.42 6.40
CA VAL A 10 -4.60 -28.59 6.63
C VAL A 10 -4.68 -28.12 8.09
N THR A 11 -4.22 -28.92 9.03
CA THR A 11 -4.20 -28.59 10.46
C THR A 11 -3.23 -27.46 10.84
N LYS A 12 -2.32 -27.05 9.97
CA LYS A 12 -1.31 -26.02 10.31
C LYS A 12 -1.77 -24.55 10.06
N TRP A 13 -3.01 -24.33 9.67
CA TRP A 13 -3.58 -22.97 9.42
C TRP A 13 -2.75 -22.05 8.51
N SER A 14 -1.63 -22.53 8.03
CA SER A 14 -0.65 -21.77 7.25
C SER A 14 -1.23 -21.28 5.90
N ALA A 15 -2.13 -22.05 5.29
CA ALA A 15 -2.83 -21.64 4.08
C ALA A 15 -3.88 -20.56 4.38
N ALA A 16 -4.58 -20.69 5.52
CA ALA A 16 -5.55 -19.70 5.97
C ALA A 16 -4.89 -18.34 6.24
N VAL A 17 -3.74 -18.33 6.93
CA VAL A 17 -2.95 -17.10 7.14
C VAL A 17 -2.53 -16.47 5.81
N THR A 18 -2.07 -17.26 4.84
CA THR A 18 -1.72 -16.74 3.51
C THR A 18 -2.93 -16.13 2.79
N GLY A 19 -4.10 -16.78 2.89
CA GLY A 19 -5.34 -16.27 2.32
C GLY A 19 -5.79 -14.95 2.96
N VAL A 20 -5.73 -14.85 4.28
CA VAL A 20 -6.06 -13.61 5.03
C VAL A 20 -5.10 -12.48 4.66
N LEU A 21 -3.79 -12.76 4.59
CA LEU A 21 -2.79 -11.77 4.17
C LEU A 21 -3.02 -11.32 2.72
N LEU A 22 -3.42 -12.23 1.83
CA LEU A 22 -3.80 -11.86 0.47
C LEU A 22 -5.05 -10.97 0.48
N ALA A 23 -6.09 -11.35 1.22
CA ALA A 23 -7.34 -10.58 1.30
C ALA A 23 -7.12 -9.14 1.78
N PHE A 24 -6.24 -8.93 2.75
CA PHE A 24 -5.88 -7.58 3.22
C PHE A 24 -5.18 -6.72 2.16
N ASN A 25 -4.60 -7.34 1.15
CA ASN A 25 -3.92 -6.66 0.05
C ASN A 25 -4.82 -6.42 -1.18
N LEU A 26 -6.09 -6.80 -1.13
CA LEU A 26 -7.02 -6.67 -2.24
C LEU A 26 -8.00 -5.49 -2.02
N PRO A 27 -8.49 -4.86 -3.11
CA PRO A 27 -9.61 -3.94 -3.03
C PRO A 27 -10.88 -4.62 -2.52
N ALA A 28 -11.71 -3.89 -1.76
CA ALA A 28 -12.97 -4.44 -1.24
C ALA A 28 -14.00 -4.73 -2.34
N SER A 29 -13.92 -4.07 -3.48
CA SER A 29 -14.84 -4.22 -4.62
C SER A 29 -14.48 -5.35 -5.58
N ILE A 30 -13.39 -6.10 -5.33
CA ILE A 30 -12.91 -7.12 -6.25
C ILE A 30 -13.90 -8.29 -6.37
N PRO A 31 -14.23 -8.79 -7.58
CA PRO A 31 -15.07 -9.96 -7.77
C PRO A 31 -14.47 -11.21 -7.11
N TRP A 32 -15.32 -12.02 -6.46
CA TRP A 32 -14.89 -13.20 -5.71
C TRP A 32 -14.08 -14.23 -6.53
N TRP A 33 -14.38 -14.38 -7.81
CA TRP A 33 -13.69 -15.34 -8.69
C TRP A 33 -12.22 -14.91 -8.94
N ILE A 34 -11.91 -13.62 -8.99
CA ILE A 34 -10.53 -13.09 -9.08
C ILE A 34 -9.77 -13.42 -7.79
N VAL A 35 -10.43 -13.30 -6.63
CA VAL A 35 -9.83 -13.67 -5.34
C VAL A 35 -9.47 -15.16 -5.31
N VAL A 36 -10.34 -16.02 -5.84
CA VAL A 36 -10.06 -17.47 -5.94
C VAL A 36 -8.86 -17.75 -6.83
N ILE A 37 -8.73 -17.09 -7.98
CA ILE A 37 -7.56 -17.22 -8.86
C ILE A 37 -6.29 -16.76 -8.14
N GLY A 38 -6.32 -15.61 -7.48
CA GLY A 38 -5.18 -15.10 -6.71
C GLY A 38 -4.78 -16.01 -5.55
N ALA A 39 -5.76 -16.56 -4.83
CA ALA A 39 -5.52 -17.52 -3.76
C ALA A 39 -4.90 -18.83 -4.30
N PHE A 40 -5.37 -19.32 -5.44
CA PHE A 40 -4.79 -20.48 -6.10
C PHE A 40 -3.32 -20.23 -6.46
N VAL A 41 -2.99 -19.12 -7.08
CA VAL A 41 -1.60 -18.75 -7.42
C VAL A 41 -0.75 -18.61 -6.15
N ALA A 42 -1.24 -17.94 -5.13
CA ALA A 42 -0.53 -17.74 -3.87
C ALA A 42 -0.24 -19.09 -3.15
N ILE A 43 -1.23 -19.97 -3.07
CA ILE A 43 -1.11 -21.21 -2.29
C ILE A 43 -0.52 -22.34 -3.14
N ALA A 44 -1.07 -22.61 -4.32
CA ALA A 44 -0.62 -23.75 -5.14
C ALA A 44 0.75 -23.47 -5.78
N ILE A 45 0.90 -22.30 -6.44
CA ILE A 45 2.12 -21.99 -7.19
C ILE A 45 3.21 -21.44 -6.26
N ALA A 46 2.95 -20.36 -5.52
CA ALA A 46 4.01 -19.70 -4.76
C ALA A 46 4.38 -20.41 -3.46
N LYS A 47 3.46 -21.15 -2.83
CA LYS A 47 3.72 -21.79 -1.55
C LYS A 47 4.02 -23.27 -1.66
N MET A 48 3.18 -24.03 -2.36
CA MET A 48 3.29 -25.50 -2.35
C MET A 48 4.38 -26.03 -3.27
N THR A 49 4.68 -25.38 -4.38
CA THR A 49 5.76 -25.81 -5.30
C THR A 49 7.14 -25.78 -4.65
N PHE A 50 7.37 -24.84 -3.74
CA PHE A 50 8.65 -24.70 -3.02
C PHE A 50 8.74 -25.50 -1.71
N GLY A 51 7.69 -26.23 -1.35
CA GLY A 51 7.74 -27.12 -0.17
C GLY A 51 7.00 -26.59 1.06
N GLY A 52 6.28 -25.49 0.96
CA GLY A 52 5.41 -24.96 2.01
C GLY A 52 6.09 -23.96 2.95
N LEU A 53 5.60 -23.87 4.18
CA LEU A 53 6.02 -22.84 5.15
C LEU A 53 7.53 -22.87 5.41
N GLY A 54 8.15 -21.70 5.30
CA GLY A 54 9.59 -21.49 5.59
C GLY A 54 10.56 -21.88 4.46
N LYS A 55 10.06 -22.43 3.35
CA LYS A 55 10.89 -22.81 2.18
C LYS A 55 10.62 -21.96 0.94
N ASN A 56 9.73 -20.98 1.06
CA ASN A 56 9.34 -20.11 -0.06
C ASN A 56 10.37 -18.99 -0.23
N PRO A 57 10.89 -18.74 -1.44
CA PRO A 57 11.81 -17.62 -1.70
C PRO A 57 11.10 -16.27 -1.58
N PHE A 58 9.79 -16.22 -1.86
CA PHE A 58 8.97 -15.01 -1.79
C PHE A 58 7.78 -15.21 -0.87
N ASN A 59 7.21 -14.10 -0.39
CA ASN A 59 5.96 -14.15 0.36
C ASN A 59 4.81 -14.58 -0.59
N PRO A 60 4.14 -15.72 -0.33
CA PRO A 60 3.12 -16.25 -1.24
C PRO A 60 1.94 -15.31 -1.45
N ALA A 61 1.52 -14.57 -0.43
CA ALA A 61 0.42 -13.60 -0.55
C ALA A 61 0.79 -12.45 -1.49
N LEU A 62 2.04 -11.96 -1.41
CA LEU A 62 2.51 -10.91 -2.32
C LEU A 62 2.66 -11.39 -3.75
N VAL A 63 3.09 -12.63 -3.97
CA VAL A 63 3.12 -13.24 -5.32
C VAL A 63 1.71 -13.29 -5.92
N GLY A 64 0.71 -13.73 -5.13
CA GLY A 64 -0.69 -13.68 -5.56
C GLY A 64 -1.16 -12.28 -5.91
N ARG A 65 -0.84 -11.26 -5.08
CA ARG A 65 -1.18 -9.86 -5.34
C ARG A 65 -0.55 -9.35 -6.65
N VAL A 66 0.76 -9.60 -6.85
CA VAL A 66 1.48 -9.15 -8.04
C VAL A 66 0.91 -9.82 -9.30
N PHE A 67 0.63 -11.12 -9.23
CA PHE A 67 -0.03 -11.83 -10.32
C PHE A 67 -1.38 -11.18 -10.68
N LEU A 68 -2.24 -10.91 -9.69
CA LEU A 68 -3.53 -10.26 -9.92
C LEU A 68 -3.38 -8.85 -10.47
N LEU A 69 -2.39 -8.09 -10.02
CA LEU A 69 -2.12 -6.74 -10.51
C LEU A 69 -1.74 -6.73 -12.01
N ILE A 70 -1.01 -7.75 -12.45
CA ILE A 70 -0.62 -7.89 -13.87
C ILE A 70 -1.79 -8.43 -14.71
N ALA A 71 -2.53 -9.41 -14.19
CA ALA A 71 -3.61 -10.06 -14.92
C ALA A 71 -4.90 -9.23 -14.98
N TYR A 72 -5.20 -8.50 -13.90
CA TYR A 72 -6.44 -7.73 -13.71
C TYR A 72 -6.17 -6.33 -13.18
N PRO A 73 -5.42 -5.48 -13.92
CA PRO A 73 -4.96 -4.18 -13.41
C PRO A 73 -6.11 -3.24 -13.04
N VAL A 74 -7.18 -3.22 -13.83
CA VAL A 74 -8.33 -2.33 -13.59
C VAL A 74 -8.99 -2.66 -12.25
N GLN A 75 -9.29 -3.92 -11.99
CA GLN A 75 -9.96 -4.38 -10.77
C GLN A 75 -9.05 -4.22 -9.53
N MET A 76 -7.75 -4.30 -9.72
CA MET A 76 -6.77 -4.17 -8.64
C MET A 76 -6.41 -2.73 -8.28
N THR A 77 -6.69 -1.77 -9.16
CA THR A 77 -6.38 -0.34 -8.93
C THR A 77 -7.63 0.51 -8.65
N THR A 78 -8.81 -0.09 -8.71
CA THR A 78 -10.08 0.59 -8.45
C THR A 78 -10.50 0.33 -7.00
N PHE A 79 -10.48 1.37 -6.17
CA PHE A 79 -10.84 1.26 -4.75
C PHE A 79 -12.17 1.94 -4.49
N PRO A 80 -13.09 1.33 -3.73
CA PRO A 80 -14.32 1.99 -3.31
C PRO A 80 -13.99 3.13 -2.34
N MET A 81 -14.63 4.27 -2.55
CA MET A 81 -14.57 5.37 -1.59
C MET A 81 -15.49 5.07 -0.40
N PRO A 82 -15.06 5.31 0.83
CA PRO A 82 -15.95 5.25 1.98
C PRO A 82 -16.94 6.42 1.89
N VAL A 83 -18.20 6.11 1.61
CA VAL A 83 -19.27 7.10 1.54
C VAL A 83 -20.14 6.93 2.78
N ASN A 84 -20.24 7.97 3.58
CA ASN A 84 -21.10 7.99 4.76
C ASN A 84 -22.59 7.87 4.34
N GLY A 85 -23.12 6.64 4.37
CA GLY A 85 -24.55 6.36 4.25
C GLY A 85 -25.14 6.33 2.83
N ALA A 86 -24.38 6.50 1.77
CA ALA A 86 -24.87 6.33 0.40
C ALA A 86 -24.50 4.93 -0.14
N PHE A 87 -25.48 4.25 -0.72
CA PHE A 87 -25.30 2.92 -1.31
C PHE A 87 -24.55 2.92 -2.67
N ASP A 88 -24.26 4.08 -3.23
CA ASP A 88 -23.46 4.22 -4.44
C ASP A 88 -21.98 4.21 -4.11
N ALA A 89 -21.34 3.08 -4.38
CA ALA A 89 -19.90 2.92 -4.27
C ALA A 89 -19.18 3.72 -5.36
N LEU A 90 -18.84 4.96 -5.07
CA LEU A 90 -17.93 5.74 -5.90
C LEU A 90 -16.55 5.09 -5.84
N SER A 91 -16.01 4.75 -6.99
CA SER A 91 -14.62 4.26 -7.08
C SER A 91 -13.69 5.43 -7.28
N GLY A 92 -12.59 5.44 -6.55
CA GLY A 92 -11.56 6.46 -6.64
C GLY A 92 -10.15 5.89 -6.70
N ALA A 93 -9.23 6.74 -7.13
CA ALA A 93 -7.81 6.46 -6.99
C ALA A 93 -7.39 6.61 -5.52
N THR A 94 -6.33 5.93 -5.10
CA THR A 94 -5.74 6.18 -3.79
C THR A 94 -5.28 7.64 -3.68
N PRO A 95 -5.27 8.25 -2.48
CA PRO A 95 -4.84 9.64 -2.31
C PRO A 95 -3.48 9.93 -2.95
N LEU A 96 -2.53 9.01 -2.80
CA LEU A 96 -1.20 9.14 -3.39
C LEU A 96 -1.23 9.11 -4.93
N ALA A 97 -2.06 8.25 -5.52
CA ALA A 97 -2.24 8.20 -6.97
C ALA A 97 -2.94 9.47 -7.49
N ALA A 98 -3.92 9.99 -6.76
CA ALA A 98 -4.61 11.23 -7.11
C ALA A 98 -3.68 12.46 -7.08
N VAL A 99 -2.79 12.54 -6.08
CA VAL A 99 -1.74 13.57 -6.02
C VAL A 99 -0.74 13.41 -7.16
N LYS A 100 -0.31 12.18 -7.46
CA LYS A 100 0.63 11.90 -8.56
C LYS A 100 0.07 12.32 -9.93
N HIS A 101 -1.22 12.15 -10.14
CA HIS A 101 -1.90 12.53 -11.38
C HIS A 101 -2.38 13.99 -11.40
N GLY A 102 -2.09 14.78 -10.36
CA GLY A 102 -2.48 16.18 -10.27
C GLY A 102 -3.98 16.42 -10.07
N VAL A 103 -4.74 15.39 -9.71
CA VAL A 103 -6.19 15.48 -9.45
C VAL A 103 -6.46 16.09 -8.08
N LEU A 104 -5.61 15.82 -7.10
CA LEU A 104 -5.66 16.36 -5.75
C LEU A 104 -4.37 17.12 -5.45
N GLY A 105 -4.50 18.30 -4.86
CA GLY A 105 -3.35 19.03 -4.34
C GLY A 105 -2.74 18.35 -3.11
N PRO A 106 -1.47 18.64 -2.79
CA PRO A 106 -0.85 18.22 -1.54
C PRO A 106 -1.67 18.73 -0.35
N GLY A 107 -2.01 17.86 0.59
CA GLY A 107 -2.82 18.23 1.77
C GLY A 107 -4.34 18.27 1.57
N ALA A 108 -4.85 17.92 0.38
CA ALA A 108 -6.29 17.86 0.11
C ALA A 108 -7.03 16.81 0.95
N VAL A 109 -6.33 15.80 1.46
CA VAL A 109 -6.87 14.80 2.38
C VAL A 109 -6.50 15.18 3.82
N GLY A 110 -7.49 15.31 4.69
CA GLY A 110 -7.28 15.64 6.08
C GLY A 110 -6.46 14.59 6.83
N THR A 111 -5.56 15.02 7.72
CA THR A 111 -4.78 14.11 8.57
C THR A 111 -5.65 13.19 9.42
N GLN A 112 -6.83 13.63 9.82
CA GLN A 112 -7.79 12.81 10.56
C GLN A 112 -8.35 11.68 9.70
N GLU A 113 -8.65 11.93 8.43
CA GLU A 113 -9.14 10.93 7.48
C GLU A 113 -8.08 9.85 7.22
N LEU A 114 -6.81 10.27 7.08
CA LEU A 114 -5.67 9.35 6.93
C LEU A 114 -5.46 8.48 8.18
N LEU A 115 -5.59 9.04 9.37
CA LEU A 115 -5.42 8.30 10.62
C LEU A 115 -6.56 7.32 10.88
N LEU A 116 -7.80 7.74 10.63
CA LEU A 116 -9.00 6.92 10.85
C LEU A 116 -9.26 5.94 9.72
N GLY A 117 -8.68 6.18 8.52
CA GLY A 117 -8.84 5.29 7.40
C GLY A 117 -10.07 5.56 6.54
N ASN A 118 -10.55 6.78 6.52
CA ASN A 118 -11.68 7.20 5.67
C ASN A 118 -11.18 7.58 4.26
N ILE A 119 -10.34 6.74 3.67
CA ILE A 119 -9.69 6.94 2.37
C ILE A 119 -9.84 5.70 1.50
N PRO A 120 -9.87 5.83 0.16
CA PRO A 120 -9.85 4.69 -0.72
C PRO A 120 -8.51 3.96 -0.66
N GLY A 121 -8.54 2.65 -0.45
CA GLY A 121 -7.35 1.82 -0.34
C GLY A 121 -7.65 0.34 -0.17
N SER A 122 -6.62 -0.48 -0.04
CA SER A 122 -6.77 -1.91 0.27
C SER A 122 -7.17 -2.12 1.73
N LEU A 123 -7.88 -3.22 2.02
CA LEU A 123 -8.48 -3.48 3.33
C LEU A 123 -7.49 -3.41 4.52
N GLY A 124 -6.24 -3.80 4.32
CA GLY A 124 -5.21 -3.81 5.37
C GLY A 124 -4.33 -2.56 5.43
N GLU A 125 -4.57 -1.57 4.57
CA GLU A 125 -3.68 -0.40 4.40
C GLU A 125 -4.29 0.90 4.93
N VAL A 126 -5.61 0.96 5.00
CA VAL A 126 -6.38 2.20 5.13
C VAL A 126 -6.23 2.84 6.52
N ALA A 127 -6.30 2.07 7.59
CA ALA A 127 -6.33 2.60 8.95
C ALA A 127 -4.92 2.71 9.57
N ALA A 128 -4.26 3.85 9.45
CA ALA A 128 -2.93 4.08 9.99
C ALA A 128 -2.87 3.86 11.51
N LEU A 129 -3.90 4.29 12.25
CA LEU A 129 -3.97 4.10 13.70
C LEU A 129 -4.01 2.62 14.11
N ALA A 130 -4.80 1.81 13.40
CA ALA A 130 -4.90 0.36 13.65
C ALA A 130 -3.56 -0.34 13.35
N LEU A 131 -2.87 0.07 12.29
CA LEU A 131 -1.53 -0.45 11.94
C LEU A 131 -0.50 -0.09 13.00
N LEU A 132 -0.52 1.14 13.53
CA LEU A 132 0.36 1.55 14.62
C LEU A 132 0.09 0.77 15.90
N CYS A 133 -1.16 0.55 16.27
CA CYS A 133 -1.52 -0.29 17.42
C CYS A 133 -1.04 -1.73 17.23
N GLY A 134 -1.22 -2.30 16.05
CA GLY A 134 -0.71 -3.63 15.70
C GLY A 134 0.82 -3.70 15.77
N PHE A 135 1.51 -2.67 15.27
CA PHE A 135 2.96 -2.57 15.35
C PHE A 135 3.47 -2.54 16.79
N VAL A 136 2.90 -1.71 17.65
CA VAL A 136 3.24 -1.63 19.08
C VAL A 136 3.01 -2.98 19.78
N TYR A 137 1.88 -3.64 19.50
CA TYR A 137 1.59 -4.96 20.04
C TYR A 137 2.64 -6.01 19.63
N LEU A 138 3.02 -6.04 18.34
CA LEU A 138 4.02 -6.99 17.83
C LEU A 138 5.41 -6.74 18.40
N LEU A 139 5.79 -5.47 18.65
CA LEU A 139 7.01 -5.12 19.36
C LEU A 139 6.98 -5.58 20.81
N TRP A 140 5.87 -5.33 21.52
CA TRP A 140 5.72 -5.76 22.92
C TRP A 140 5.81 -7.28 23.06
N ARG A 141 5.18 -8.01 22.15
CA ARG A 141 5.26 -9.47 22.10
C ARG A 141 6.60 -10.00 21.57
N ARG A 142 7.53 -9.13 21.19
CA ARG A 142 8.85 -9.48 20.63
C ARG A 142 8.76 -10.41 19.40
N VAL A 143 7.69 -10.30 18.64
CA VAL A 143 7.50 -11.06 17.39
C VAL A 143 8.36 -10.46 16.28
N ILE A 144 8.52 -9.13 16.28
CA ILE A 144 9.34 -8.39 15.32
C ILE A 144 10.41 -7.58 16.05
N THR A 145 11.52 -7.35 15.37
CA THR A 145 12.59 -6.46 15.84
C THR A 145 12.33 -5.05 15.34
N TRP A 146 12.55 -4.04 16.16
CA TRP A 146 12.31 -2.64 15.83
C TRP A 146 13.21 -2.11 14.70
N HIS A 147 14.36 -2.75 14.45
CA HIS A 147 15.34 -2.32 13.46
C HIS A 147 14.76 -2.29 12.04
N ILE A 148 14.02 -3.33 11.63
CA ILE A 148 13.49 -3.45 10.27
C ILE A 148 12.48 -2.35 9.93
N PRO A 149 11.40 -2.13 10.71
CA PRO A 149 10.45 -1.06 10.45
C PRO A 149 11.07 0.34 10.48
N VAL A 150 11.95 0.60 11.46
CA VAL A 150 12.62 1.90 11.58
C VAL A 150 13.53 2.16 10.39
N THR A 151 14.33 1.17 9.97
CA THR A 151 15.19 1.32 8.79
C THR A 151 14.38 1.62 7.53
N VAL A 152 13.26 0.92 7.32
CA VAL A 152 12.38 1.18 6.16
C VAL A 152 11.82 2.60 6.19
N LEU A 153 11.31 3.05 7.34
CA LEU A 153 10.76 4.41 7.48
C LEU A 153 11.83 5.49 7.28
N VAL A 154 13.01 5.32 7.88
CA VAL A 154 14.14 6.26 7.70
C VAL A 154 14.58 6.29 6.24
N THR A 155 14.70 5.15 5.59
CA THR A 155 15.09 5.09 4.18
C THR A 155 14.04 5.78 3.30
N MET A 156 12.76 5.53 3.53
CA MET A 156 11.68 6.24 2.84
C MET A 156 11.77 7.76 3.03
N ALA A 157 11.96 8.22 4.27
CA ALA A 157 12.08 9.64 4.57
C ALA A 157 13.28 10.29 3.86
N VAL A 158 14.43 9.62 3.86
CA VAL A 158 15.64 10.09 3.16
C VAL A 158 15.41 10.16 1.65
N PHE A 159 14.85 9.13 1.04
CA PHE A 159 14.54 9.16 -0.40
C PHE A 159 13.50 10.22 -0.75
N ALA A 160 12.44 10.37 0.05
CA ALA A 160 11.46 11.42 -0.15
C ALA A 160 12.10 12.82 -0.07
N PHE A 161 13.00 13.03 0.89
CA PHE A 161 13.76 14.28 1.01
C PHE A 161 14.65 14.53 -0.22
N ILE A 162 15.40 13.53 -0.68
CA ILE A 162 16.24 13.64 -1.88
C ILE A 162 15.38 14.00 -3.10
N VAL A 163 14.27 13.31 -3.32
CA VAL A 163 13.35 13.58 -4.44
C VAL A 163 12.77 15.00 -4.35
N ALA A 164 12.43 15.45 -3.14
CA ALA A 164 11.95 16.81 -2.91
C ALA A 164 13.03 17.84 -3.30
N CYS A 165 14.28 17.64 -2.89
CA CYS A 165 15.39 18.51 -3.29
C CYS A 165 15.56 18.58 -4.82
N PHE A 166 15.56 17.43 -5.51
CA PHE A 166 15.68 17.42 -6.97
C PHE A 166 14.51 18.09 -7.69
N LYS A 167 13.28 17.93 -7.16
CA LYS A 167 12.10 18.62 -7.73
C LYS A 167 12.17 20.13 -7.54
N ILE A 168 12.70 20.59 -6.42
CA ILE A 168 12.94 22.02 -6.17
C ILE A 168 13.95 22.57 -7.16
N ASP A 169 15.08 21.89 -7.36
CA ASP A 169 16.09 22.31 -8.34
C ASP A 169 15.52 22.36 -9.76
N SER A 170 14.74 21.36 -10.17
CA SER A 170 14.08 21.38 -11.47
C SER A 170 13.05 22.52 -11.59
N ALA A 171 12.29 22.81 -10.54
CA ALA A 171 11.36 23.93 -10.52
C ALA A 171 12.09 25.27 -10.66
N PHE A 172 13.25 25.45 -10.01
CA PHE A 172 14.12 26.63 -10.20
C PHE A 172 14.65 26.73 -11.62
N GLN A 173 15.00 25.63 -12.25
CA GLN A 173 15.53 25.60 -13.62
C GLN A 173 14.44 25.93 -14.67
N TYR A 174 13.19 25.49 -14.45
CA TYR A 174 12.05 25.88 -15.29
C TYR A 174 11.56 27.29 -15.02
N ALA A 175 11.74 27.81 -13.83
CA ALA A 175 11.30 29.13 -13.43
C ALA A 175 12.18 30.26 -13.97
N SER A 176 13.41 29.97 -14.37
CA SER A 176 14.25 30.93 -15.10
C SER A 176 13.68 31.30 -16.48
N VAL A 177 12.65 30.61 -16.94
CA VAL A 177 11.93 30.87 -18.20
C VAL A 177 10.64 31.66 -17.98
N ASP A 178 10.07 31.65 -16.76
CA ASP A 178 8.80 32.34 -16.44
C ASP A 178 8.84 32.97 -15.03
N GLU A 179 9.48 34.14 -14.89
CA GLU A 179 9.62 34.86 -13.62
C GLU A 179 8.30 35.16 -12.89
N LEU A 180 7.18 35.21 -13.60
CA LEU A 180 5.87 35.48 -13.00
C LEU A 180 5.24 34.31 -12.25
N LYS A 181 5.60 33.06 -12.59
CA LYS A 181 5.08 31.85 -11.90
C LYS A 181 5.89 31.50 -10.65
N LEU A 182 7.13 31.93 -10.58
CA LEU A 182 8.01 31.65 -9.45
C LEU A 182 7.50 32.32 -8.16
N HIS A 183 7.04 33.54 -8.23
CA HIS A 183 6.47 34.28 -7.08
C HIS A 183 5.21 33.61 -6.52
N ALA A 184 4.35 33.04 -7.38
CA ALA A 184 3.14 32.35 -6.96
C ALA A 184 3.43 31.01 -6.28
N VAL A 185 4.43 30.25 -6.77
CA VAL A 185 4.80 28.94 -6.19
C VAL A 185 5.55 29.10 -4.88
N MET A 186 6.41 30.13 -4.76
CA MET A 186 7.20 30.36 -3.54
C MET A 186 6.41 31.07 -2.43
N SER A 187 5.34 31.83 -2.75
CA SER A 187 4.51 32.48 -1.74
C SER A 187 3.57 31.49 -1.04
N ASP A 188 3.18 30.39 -1.70
CA ASP A 188 2.21 29.45 -1.18
C ASP A 188 2.81 28.16 -0.55
N MET A 189 4.09 27.87 -0.76
CA MET A 189 4.70 26.64 -0.22
C MET A 189 6.03 26.90 0.47
N SER A 190 6.01 26.87 1.80
CA SER A 190 7.23 26.65 2.58
C SER A 190 7.86 25.30 2.20
N PHE A 191 9.22 25.22 2.12
CA PHE A 191 9.97 23.99 1.91
C PHE A 191 9.48 22.84 2.83
N PHE A 192 9.12 23.21 4.04
CA PHE A 192 8.63 22.27 5.07
C PHE A 192 7.23 21.73 4.72
N ASP A 193 6.34 22.54 4.16
CA ASP A 193 5.00 22.11 3.74
C ASP A 193 5.07 21.19 2.53
N TYR A 194 5.97 21.44 1.60
CA TYR A 194 6.23 20.55 0.48
C TYR A 194 6.77 19.18 0.95
N TYR A 195 7.73 19.17 1.87
CA TYR A 195 8.27 17.94 2.45
C TYR A 195 7.22 17.17 3.26
N LEU A 196 6.44 17.85 4.08
CA LEU A 196 5.34 17.24 4.85
C LEU A 196 4.22 16.71 3.94
N SER A 197 3.97 17.32 2.79
CA SER A 197 3.00 16.81 1.82
C SER A 197 3.46 15.49 1.16
N PHE A 198 4.75 15.26 1.11
CA PHE A 198 5.35 14.01 0.61
C PHE A 198 5.35 12.88 1.64
N LEU A 199 5.36 13.23 2.93
CA LEU A 199 5.31 12.28 4.06
C LEU A 199 3.87 11.96 4.50
N LYS A 200 2.88 12.73 4.03
CA LYS A 200 1.45 12.45 4.15
C LYS A 200 0.97 11.60 3.01
#